data_95956af983fd1c75e6f84ba268cbb98e
#
_entry.id   95956af983fd1c75e6f84ba268cbb98e
#
_cell.length_a   1.000
_cell.length_b   1.000
_cell.length_c   1.000
_cell.angle_alpha   90.00
_cell.angle_beta   90.00
_cell.angle_gamma   90.00
#
_symmetry.space_group_name_H-M   'P 1'
#
loop_
_entity.id
_entity.type
_entity.pdbx_description
1 polymer ?
#
loop_
_entity_poly.entity_id
_entity_poly.type
_entity_poly.pdbx_seq_one_letter_code
_entity_poly.pdbx_strand_id
1 'polypeptide(L)'
;RKIFYRFSWLVFAYHWLWSFLSALVYSFPSKKIFVLGVTGTKGKSTVLELTAFILEKSGKKVAVSSSVRNGESSMTMPGRFFIQKFLRKAVSDRCDYALIEVTSQGVLQNRHRFIDWSAAIFTNLSSEHIEAHGTFEKYREAKIDFFRYVAKNNLKSKIFFINKDDNNSSY
;
A
#
# COMPACT_ATOMS: atom_id res chain seq x y z
N ARG A 1 -9.26 20.92 20.97
CA ARG A 1 -9.60 19.64 20.29
C ARG A 1 -10.66 19.76 19.19
N LYS A 2 -11.57 20.77 19.20
CA LYS A 2 -12.64 20.95 18.20
C LYS A 2 -12.19 21.60 16.86
N ILE A 3 -11.03 22.23 16.81
CA ILE A 3 -10.52 22.92 15.61
C ILE A 3 -10.02 21.93 14.54
N PHE A 4 -9.52 20.77 14.94
CA PHE A 4 -8.99 19.76 13.98
C PHE A 4 -10.07 19.10 13.11
N TYR A 5 -11.31 19.00 13.55
CA TYR A 5 -12.39 18.38 12.74
C TYR A 5 -12.93 19.28 11.63
N ARG A 6 -12.72 20.60 11.75
CA ARG A 6 -13.27 21.57 10.78
C ARG A 6 -12.45 21.64 9.48
N PHE A 7 -11.24 21.08 9.45
CA PHE A 7 -10.33 21.09 8.30
C PHE A 7 -9.98 19.69 7.75
N SER A 8 -10.71 18.64 8.12
CA SER A 8 -10.39 17.27 7.68
C SER A 8 -10.44 17.11 6.15
N TRP A 9 -11.34 17.82 5.46
CA TRP A 9 -11.43 17.83 4.01
C TRP A 9 -10.24 18.53 3.34
N LEU A 10 -9.68 19.59 3.94
CA LEU A 10 -8.47 20.27 3.44
C LEU A 10 -7.25 19.36 3.56
N VAL A 11 -7.12 18.65 4.68
CA VAL A 11 -6.04 17.67 4.86
C VAL A 11 -6.18 16.53 3.86
N PHE A 12 -7.39 16.04 3.64
CA PHE A 12 -7.66 15.03 2.62
C PHE A 12 -7.33 15.55 1.22
N ALA A 13 -7.80 16.74 0.85
CA ALA A 13 -7.53 17.37 -0.44
C ALA A 13 -6.03 17.61 -0.67
N TYR A 14 -5.32 18.06 0.36
CA TYR A 14 -3.85 18.19 0.35
C TYR A 14 -3.18 16.84 0.06
N HIS A 15 -3.52 15.80 0.79
CA HIS A 15 -2.95 14.48 0.59
C HIS A 15 -3.29 13.89 -0.78
N TRP A 16 -4.52 14.10 -1.25
CA TRP A 16 -4.97 13.66 -2.56
C TRP A 16 -4.22 14.36 -3.69
N LEU A 17 -4.12 15.69 -3.62
CA LEU A 17 -3.43 16.51 -4.62
C LEU A 17 -1.95 16.12 -4.76
N TRP A 18 -1.25 15.99 -3.63
CA TRP A 18 0.16 15.57 -3.66
C TRP A 18 0.36 14.14 -4.17
N SER A 19 -0.60 13.24 -3.93
CA SER A 19 -0.56 11.90 -4.50
C SER A 19 -0.77 11.93 -6.02
N PHE A 20 -1.68 12.77 -6.50
CA PHE A 20 -1.88 12.98 -7.93
C PHE A 20 -0.65 13.60 -8.61
N LEU A 21 -0.12 14.68 -8.05
CA LEU A 21 1.06 15.37 -8.58
C LEU A 21 2.28 14.43 -8.63
N SER A 22 2.48 13.62 -7.60
CA SER A 22 3.57 12.64 -7.61
C SER A 22 3.42 11.60 -8.72
N ALA A 23 2.21 11.09 -8.95
CA ALA A 23 1.95 10.15 -10.03
C ALA A 23 2.15 10.80 -11.41
N LEU A 24 1.73 12.05 -11.56
CA LEU A 24 1.90 12.83 -12.80
C LEU A 24 3.39 13.05 -13.12
N VAL A 25 4.18 13.53 -12.15
CA VAL A 25 5.63 13.77 -12.30
C VAL A 25 6.37 12.52 -12.77
N TYR A 26 6.00 11.34 -12.25
CA TYR A 26 6.60 10.07 -12.65
C TYR A 26 5.85 9.35 -13.78
N SER A 27 4.85 10.01 -14.42
CA SER A 27 4.12 9.48 -15.58
C SER A 27 3.40 8.16 -15.31
N PHE A 28 2.75 8.03 -14.14
CA PHE A 28 1.91 6.89 -13.74
C PHE A 28 2.59 5.52 -13.95
N PRO A 29 3.77 5.27 -13.37
CA PRO A 29 4.59 4.10 -13.68
C PRO A 29 3.91 2.77 -13.35
N SER A 30 3.00 2.74 -12.38
CA SER A 30 2.26 1.54 -11.99
C SER A 30 1.41 0.91 -13.10
N LYS A 31 1.06 1.66 -14.13
CA LYS A 31 0.33 1.13 -15.31
C LYS A 31 1.19 0.16 -16.15
N LYS A 32 2.51 0.18 -15.97
CA LYS A 32 3.49 -0.56 -16.80
C LYS A 32 4.14 -1.75 -16.08
N ILE A 33 3.75 -2.02 -14.83
CA ILE A 33 4.33 -3.07 -14.00
C ILE A 33 3.23 -3.71 -13.15
N PHE A 34 3.38 -4.98 -12.79
CA PHE A 34 2.47 -5.62 -11.85
C PHE A 34 2.77 -5.13 -10.43
N VAL A 35 1.80 -4.47 -9.78
CA VAL A 35 1.97 -3.93 -8.43
C VAL A 35 1.16 -4.73 -7.44
N LEU A 36 1.82 -5.27 -6.41
CA LEU A 36 1.21 -6.02 -5.33
C LEU A 36 1.38 -5.28 -4.01
N GLY A 37 0.28 -5.08 -3.28
CA GLY A 37 0.27 -4.47 -1.97
C GLY A 37 0.00 -5.48 -0.86
N VAL A 38 0.80 -5.43 0.22
CA VAL A 38 0.59 -6.27 1.41
C VAL A 38 0.20 -5.39 2.58
N THR A 39 -0.97 -5.66 3.17
CA THR A 39 -1.44 -4.98 4.37
C THR A 39 -1.84 -5.97 5.46
N GLY A 40 -1.93 -5.48 6.67
CA GLY A 40 -2.26 -6.24 7.87
C GLY A 40 -1.66 -5.60 9.11
N THR A 41 -1.86 -6.19 10.29
CA THR A 41 -1.24 -5.70 11.52
C THR A 41 0.20 -6.21 11.61
N LYS A 42 0.40 -7.53 11.55
CA LYS A 42 1.70 -8.21 11.64
C LYS A 42 2.02 -9.01 10.38
N GLY A 43 3.28 -9.36 10.20
CA GLY A 43 3.72 -10.26 9.13
C GLY A 43 3.75 -9.66 7.72
N LYS A 44 3.44 -8.37 7.53
CA LYS A 44 3.47 -7.71 6.21
C LYS A 44 4.81 -7.87 5.50
N SER A 45 5.89 -7.45 6.17
CA SER A 45 7.25 -7.53 5.60
C SER A 45 7.67 -8.97 5.34
N THR A 46 7.35 -9.89 6.25
CA THR A 46 7.65 -11.33 6.10
C THR A 46 6.96 -11.92 4.87
N VAL A 47 5.65 -11.68 4.73
CA VAL A 47 4.87 -12.16 3.56
C VAL A 47 5.40 -11.54 2.27
N LEU A 48 5.77 -10.27 2.31
CA LEU A 48 6.28 -9.53 1.17
C LEU A 48 7.65 -10.05 0.74
N GLU A 49 8.57 -10.28 1.67
CA GLU A 49 9.92 -10.84 1.38
C GLU A 49 9.82 -12.30 0.90
N LEU A 50 8.93 -13.10 1.50
CA LEU A 50 8.71 -14.49 1.05
C LEU A 50 8.14 -14.51 -0.37
N THR A 51 7.17 -13.64 -0.67
CA THR A 51 6.61 -13.50 -2.02
C THR A 51 7.69 -13.10 -3.03
N ALA A 52 8.54 -12.14 -2.66
CA ALA A 52 9.66 -11.73 -3.49
C ALA A 52 10.62 -12.89 -3.76
N PHE A 53 11.00 -13.62 -2.72
CA PHE A 53 11.88 -14.79 -2.84
C PHE A 53 11.32 -15.86 -3.79
N ILE A 54 10.03 -16.19 -3.67
CA ILE A 54 9.38 -17.18 -4.53
C ILE A 54 9.39 -16.71 -6.00
N LEU A 55 9.05 -15.45 -6.25
CA LEU A 55 9.05 -14.88 -7.59
C LEU A 55 10.47 -14.83 -8.19
N GLU A 56 11.46 -14.40 -7.40
CA GLU A 56 12.87 -14.38 -7.83
C GLU A 56 13.38 -15.78 -8.15
N LYS A 57 13.04 -16.80 -7.35
CA LYS A 57 13.36 -18.21 -7.63
C LYS A 57 12.67 -18.75 -8.87
N SER A 58 11.54 -18.19 -9.26
CA SER A 58 10.86 -18.51 -10.51
C SER A 58 11.41 -17.74 -11.73
N GLY A 59 12.54 -17.04 -11.57
CA GLY A 59 13.20 -16.30 -12.65
C GLY A 59 12.60 -14.91 -12.93
N LYS A 60 11.75 -14.39 -12.03
CA LYS A 60 11.16 -13.06 -12.19
C LYS A 60 12.03 -11.98 -11.56
N LYS A 61 12.03 -10.80 -12.15
CA LYS A 61 12.72 -9.64 -11.59
C LYS A 61 11.77 -8.84 -10.72
N VAL A 62 12.12 -8.67 -9.43
CA VAL A 62 11.23 -8.12 -8.42
C VAL A 62 11.84 -6.88 -7.78
N ALA A 63 11.06 -5.79 -7.72
CA ALA A 63 11.37 -4.63 -6.90
C ALA A 63 10.55 -4.69 -5.60
N VAL A 64 11.18 -4.43 -4.45
CA VAL A 64 10.53 -4.52 -3.13
C VAL A 64 10.70 -3.24 -2.35
N SER A 65 9.60 -2.73 -1.78
CA SER A 65 9.58 -1.63 -0.82
C SER A 65 8.95 -2.12 0.48
N SER A 66 9.79 -2.44 1.45
CA SER A 66 9.42 -2.94 2.79
C SER A 66 10.20 -2.20 3.87
N SER A 67 9.77 -2.33 5.13
CA SER A 67 10.53 -1.83 6.28
C SER A 67 11.93 -2.46 6.38
N VAL A 68 12.08 -3.70 5.94
CA VAL A 68 13.36 -4.42 5.93
C VAL A 68 14.34 -3.83 4.91
N ARG A 69 13.87 -3.58 3.68
CA ARG A 69 14.74 -3.09 2.58
C ARG A 69 14.94 -1.58 2.58
N ASN A 70 13.98 -0.83 3.14
CA ASN A 70 14.08 0.64 3.20
C ASN A 70 15.02 1.16 4.31
N GLY A 71 15.43 0.28 5.25
CA GLY A 71 16.25 0.62 6.42
C GLY A 71 15.45 1.12 7.62
N GLU A 72 16.02 0.99 8.83
CA GLU A 72 15.34 1.28 10.10
C GLU A 72 14.91 2.75 10.28
N SER A 73 15.56 3.68 9.60
CA SER A 73 15.25 5.12 9.66
C SER A 73 14.15 5.55 8.70
N SER A 74 13.65 4.68 7.84
CA SER A 74 12.64 5.00 6.83
C SER A 74 11.23 4.53 7.24
N MET A 75 10.21 5.27 6.78
CA MET A 75 8.82 4.87 7.00
C MET A 75 8.52 3.56 6.25
N THR A 76 7.83 2.62 6.91
CA THR A 76 7.40 1.33 6.33
C THR A 76 6.72 1.49 4.96
N MET A 77 5.79 2.44 4.84
CA MET A 77 5.26 2.88 3.56
C MET A 77 5.80 4.28 3.26
N PRO A 78 6.71 4.43 2.28
CA PRO A 78 7.35 5.71 1.99
C PRO A 78 6.38 6.80 1.57
N GLY A 79 6.85 8.04 1.54
CA GLY A 79 6.10 9.18 1.05
C GLY A 79 5.71 9.03 -0.44
N ARG A 80 4.70 9.76 -0.88
CA ARG A 80 4.08 9.65 -2.22
C ARG A 80 5.08 9.74 -3.37
N PHE A 81 5.97 10.72 -3.33
CA PHE A 81 7.01 10.90 -4.34
C PHE A 81 8.01 9.74 -4.35
N PHE A 82 8.37 9.23 -3.18
CA PHE A 82 9.27 8.08 -3.07
C PHE A 82 8.64 6.80 -3.65
N ILE A 83 7.36 6.56 -3.39
CA ILE A 83 6.66 5.40 -3.96
C ILE A 83 6.61 5.50 -5.49
N GLN A 84 6.26 6.66 -6.05
CA GLN A 84 6.21 6.85 -7.49
C GLN A 84 7.60 6.78 -8.12
N LYS A 85 8.63 7.33 -7.46
CA LYS A 85 10.04 7.19 -7.87
C LYS A 85 10.48 5.73 -7.86
N PHE A 86 10.15 4.99 -6.80
CA PHE A 86 10.43 3.56 -6.69
C PHE A 86 9.78 2.78 -7.84
N LEU A 87 8.49 3.00 -8.11
CA LEU A 87 7.78 2.37 -9.22
C LEU A 87 8.39 2.74 -10.58
N ARG A 88 8.77 4.02 -10.77
CA ARG A 88 9.44 4.45 -11.99
C ARG A 88 10.78 3.76 -12.19
N LYS A 89 11.57 3.62 -11.11
CA LYS A 89 12.83 2.87 -11.14
C LYS A 89 12.59 1.41 -11.47
N ALA A 90 11.63 0.75 -10.84
CA ALA A 90 11.28 -0.65 -11.12
C ALA A 90 10.93 -0.87 -12.61
N VAL A 91 10.17 0.05 -13.22
CA VAL A 91 9.85 0.01 -14.65
C VAL A 91 11.12 0.22 -15.49
N SER A 92 11.97 1.18 -15.14
CA SER A 92 13.22 1.44 -15.87
C SER A 92 14.18 0.25 -15.80
N ASP A 93 14.22 -0.42 -14.66
CA ASP A 93 15.03 -1.62 -14.41
C ASP A 93 14.40 -2.88 -15.04
N ARG A 94 13.25 -2.76 -15.72
CA ARG A 94 12.51 -3.86 -16.35
C ARG A 94 12.14 -4.96 -15.35
N CYS A 95 11.67 -4.56 -14.16
CA CYS A 95 11.11 -5.51 -13.20
C CYS A 95 9.74 -6.01 -13.67
N ASP A 96 9.45 -7.29 -13.43
CA ASP A 96 8.14 -7.89 -13.68
C ASP A 96 7.13 -7.47 -12.60
N TYR A 97 7.60 -7.35 -11.37
CA TYR A 97 6.78 -7.11 -10.17
C TYR A 97 7.35 -5.98 -9.32
N ALA A 98 6.45 -5.18 -8.74
CA ALA A 98 6.73 -4.24 -7.67
C ALA A 98 5.90 -4.60 -6.43
N LEU A 99 6.55 -4.96 -5.34
CA LEU A 99 5.92 -5.36 -4.10
C LEU A 99 6.04 -4.22 -3.08
N ILE A 100 4.92 -3.80 -2.47
CA ILE A 100 4.88 -2.64 -1.58
C ILE A 100 4.15 -2.99 -0.28
N GLU A 101 4.79 -2.69 0.85
CA GLU A 101 4.15 -2.76 2.15
C GLU A 101 3.20 -1.58 2.35
N VAL A 102 1.91 -1.87 2.61
CA VAL A 102 0.85 -0.86 2.75
C VAL A 102 0.44 -0.75 4.22
N THR A 103 0.68 0.41 4.81
CA THR A 103 0.28 0.71 6.18
C THR A 103 -1.06 1.45 6.24
N SER A 104 -1.82 1.26 7.32
CA SER A 104 -3.07 1.99 7.55
C SER A 104 -2.88 3.50 7.57
N GLN A 105 -1.78 3.98 8.15
CA GLN A 105 -1.42 5.40 8.13
C GLN A 105 -1.12 5.91 6.71
N GLY A 106 -0.47 5.08 5.88
CA GLY A 106 -0.24 5.39 4.47
C GLY A 106 -1.55 5.52 3.70
N VAL A 107 -2.54 4.67 4.01
CA VAL A 107 -3.88 4.74 3.42
C VAL A 107 -4.60 6.03 3.83
N LEU A 108 -4.62 6.37 5.12
CA LEU A 108 -5.20 7.64 5.61
C LEU A 108 -4.57 8.88 4.95
N GLN A 109 -3.31 8.81 4.63
CA GLN A 109 -2.57 9.88 3.94
C GLN A 109 -2.65 9.78 2.41
N ASN A 110 -3.55 8.97 1.86
CA ASN A 110 -3.74 8.79 0.42
C ASN A 110 -2.48 8.35 -0.35
N ARG A 111 -1.48 7.73 0.31
CA ARG A 111 -0.23 7.30 -0.35
C ARG A 111 -0.45 6.15 -1.33
N HIS A 112 -1.53 5.38 -1.17
CA HIS A 112 -1.94 4.28 -2.04
C HIS A 112 -2.65 4.75 -3.33
N ARG A 113 -3.07 6.02 -3.40
CA ARG A 113 -3.83 6.55 -4.54
C ARG A 113 -2.93 6.78 -5.76
N PHE A 114 -3.57 6.74 -6.92
CA PHE A 114 -2.92 6.88 -8.24
C PHE A 114 -1.85 5.82 -8.52
N ILE A 115 -1.94 4.68 -7.82
CA ILE A 115 -1.22 3.45 -8.11
C ILE A 115 -2.22 2.46 -8.68
N ASP A 116 -1.90 1.88 -9.84
CA ASP A 116 -2.68 0.81 -10.45
C ASP A 116 -2.25 -0.53 -9.83
N TRP A 117 -2.88 -0.85 -8.70
CA TRP A 117 -2.64 -2.10 -7.99
C TRP A 117 -3.17 -3.28 -8.79
N SER A 118 -2.37 -4.32 -8.98
CA SER A 118 -2.75 -5.56 -9.64
C SER A 118 -3.24 -6.61 -8.64
N ALA A 119 -2.69 -6.60 -7.43
CA ALA A 119 -3.07 -7.53 -6.37
C ALA A 119 -2.96 -6.88 -4.99
N ALA A 120 -3.71 -7.44 -4.03
CA ALA A 120 -3.64 -7.08 -2.62
C ALA A 120 -3.65 -8.33 -1.74
N ILE A 121 -2.80 -8.33 -0.69
CA ILE A 121 -2.73 -9.38 0.32
C ILE A 121 -3.13 -8.81 1.68
N PHE A 122 -4.03 -9.50 2.38
CA PHE A 122 -4.36 -9.27 3.78
C PHE A 122 -3.74 -10.36 4.65
N THR A 123 -2.89 -9.97 5.61
CA THR A 123 -2.24 -10.93 6.50
C THR A 123 -3.06 -11.22 7.75
N ASN A 124 -3.41 -10.20 8.50
CA ASN A 124 -4.22 -10.29 9.72
C ASN A 124 -4.65 -8.90 10.23
N LEU A 125 -5.58 -8.90 11.19
CA LEU A 125 -5.99 -7.71 11.91
C LEU A 125 -6.08 -7.96 13.41
N SER A 126 -5.25 -7.29 14.19
CA SER A 126 -5.28 -7.30 15.65
C SER A 126 -5.34 -5.87 16.22
N SER A 127 -5.71 -5.76 17.49
CA SER A 127 -5.90 -4.47 18.19
C SER A 127 -4.57 -3.79 18.52
N GLU A 128 -3.83 -3.37 17.50
CA GLU A 128 -2.58 -2.61 17.64
C GLU A 128 -2.70 -1.24 16.98
N HIS A 129 -1.86 -0.28 17.38
CA HIS A 129 -1.82 1.08 16.82
C HIS A 129 -3.12 1.88 16.95
N ILE A 130 -3.96 1.58 17.94
CA ILE A 130 -5.24 2.29 18.18
C ILE A 130 -5.00 3.76 18.45
N GLU A 131 -3.88 4.12 19.09
CA GLU A 131 -3.52 5.50 19.42
C GLU A 131 -3.46 6.41 18.18
N ALA A 132 -2.94 5.90 17.08
CA ALA A 132 -2.81 6.64 15.83
C ALA A 132 -4.15 6.82 15.09
N HIS A 133 -5.12 5.94 15.33
CA HIS A 133 -6.42 5.92 14.66
C HIS A 133 -7.57 6.38 15.55
N GLY A 134 -7.36 6.38 16.87
CA GLY A 134 -8.37 6.71 17.89
C GLY A 134 -9.30 5.55 18.25
N THR A 135 -9.68 4.69 17.29
CA THR A 135 -10.49 3.47 17.56
C THR A 135 -10.04 2.32 16.66
N PHE A 136 -10.35 1.10 17.08
CA PHE A 136 -10.08 -0.12 16.29
C PHE A 136 -10.86 -0.13 14.97
N GLU A 137 -12.12 0.35 14.99
CA GLU A 137 -12.97 0.43 13.80
C GLU A 137 -12.35 1.31 12.72
N LYS A 138 -11.82 2.48 13.10
CA LYS A 138 -11.11 3.37 12.16
C LYS A 138 -9.84 2.75 11.61
N TYR A 139 -9.12 2.00 12.44
CA TYR A 139 -7.94 1.26 11.99
C TYR A 139 -8.30 0.17 10.98
N ARG A 140 -9.34 -0.62 11.28
CA ARG A 140 -9.89 -1.63 10.36
C ARG A 140 -10.37 -0.99 9.06
N GLU A 141 -11.16 0.08 9.16
CA GLU A 141 -11.71 0.79 8.00
C GLU A 141 -10.61 1.30 7.06
N ALA A 142 -9.52 1.83 7.59
CA ALA A 142 -8.38 2.26 6.77
C ALA A 142 -7.79 1.09 5.93
N LYS A 143 -7.77 -0.14 6.46
CA LYS A 143 -7.30 -1.31 5.69
C LYS A 143 -8.33 -1.74 4.64
N ILE A 144 -9.62 -1.74 4.99
CA ILE A 144 -10.72 -2.05 4.06
C ILE A 144 -10.73 -1.03 2.91
N ASP A 145 -10.47 0.25 3.18
CA ASP A 145 -10.40 1.29 2.16
C ASP A 145 -9.30 1.02 1.12
N PHE A 146 -8.20 0.42 1.51
CA PHE A 146 -7.19 -0.02 0.56
C PHE A 146 -7.76 -1.09 -0.39
N PHE A 147 -8.44 -2.11 0.12
CA PHE A 147 -9.07 -3.15 -0.71
C PHE A 147 -10.16 -2.59 -1.61
N ARG A 148 -11.02 -1.72 -1.07
CA ARG A 148 -12.05 -1.02 -1.87
C ARG A 148 -11.43 -0.20 -3.00
N TYR A 149 -10.31 0.46 -2.73
CA TYR A 149 -9.59 1.22 -3.74
C TYR A 149 -9.04 0.31 -4.84
N VAL A 150 -8.42 -0.81 -4.48
CA VAL A 150 -7.91 -1.81 -5.44
C VAL A 150 -9.06 -2.37 -6.27
N ALA A 151 -10.19 -2.72 -5.65
CA ALA A 151 -11.36 -3.32 -6.31
C ALA A 151 -12.06 -2.36 -7.29
N LYS A 152 -12.11 -1.05 -7.00
CA LYS A 152 -12.77 -0.05 -7.84
C LYS A 152 -12.09 0.20 -9.19
N ASN A 153 -10.86 -0.22 -9.35
CA ASN A 153 -10.10 0.04 -10.58
C ASN A 153 -10.37 -1.07 -11.61
N ASN A 154 -11.50 -0.93 -12.34
CA ASN A 154 -12.13 -1.97 -13.16
C ASN A 154 -11.42 -2.31 -14.49
N LEU A 155 -10.26 -1.71 -14.80
CA LEU A 155 -9.60 -1.88 -16.11
C LEU A 155 -8.89 -3.23 -16.30
N LYS A 156 -8.61 -3.96 -15.22
CA LYS A 156 -7.95 -5.28 -15.24
C LYS A 156 -8.49 -6.15 -14.11
N SER A 157 -8.51 -7.46 -14.31
CA SER A 157 -8.79 -8.41 -13.22
C SER A 157 -7.82 -8.19 -12.06
N LYS A 158 -8.35 -8.08 -10.85
CA LYS A 158 -7.58 -7.90 -9.62
C LYS A 158 -7.53 -9.20 -8.84
N ILE A 159 -6.41 -9.45 -8.17
CA ILE A 159 -6.20 -10.65 -7.37
C ILE A 159 -6.18 -10.26 -5.90
N PHE A 160 -6.99 -10.93 -5.10
CA PHE A 160 -7.03 -10.72 -3.66
C PHE A 160 -6.66 -12.01 -2.93
N PHE A 161 -5.72 -11.90 -2.00
CA PHE A 161 -5.35 -12.97 -1.09
C PHE A 161 -5.75 -12.55 0.32
N ILE A 162 -6.56 -13.37 0.97
CA ILE A 162 -7.07 -13.09 2.32
C ILE A 162 -6.71 -14.28 3.20
N ASN A 163 -6.09 -13.99 4.35
CA ASN A 163 -5.85 -15.00 5.36
C ASN A 163 -7.19 -15.41 6.00
N LYS A 164 -7.69 -16.58 5.64
CA LYS A 164 -8.98 -17.10 6.08
C LYS A 164 -9.02 -17.46 7.57
N ASP A 165 -7.86 -17.68 8.18
CA ASP A 165 -7.75 -18.02 9.60
C ASP A 165 -7.88 -16.80 10.52
N ASP A 166 -7.85 -15.59 9.96
CA ASP A 166 -8.09 -14.35 10.73
C ASP A 166 -9.60 -14.12 10.89
N ASN A 167 -10.05 -13.88 12.12
CA ASN A 167 -11.47 -13.64 12.43
C ASN A 167 -12.06 -12.42 11.73
N ASN A 168 -11.23 -11.51 11.22
CA ASN A 168 -11.64 -10.32 10.48
C ASN A 168 -11.60 -10.52 8.96
N SER A 169 -11.39 -11.74 8.48
CA SER A 169 -11.31 -12.06 7.05
C SER A 169 -12.64 -11.91 6.30
N SER A 170 -13.75 -11.86 7.04
CA SER A 170 -15.14 -11.77 6.51
C SER A 170 -15.62 -10.33 6.26
N TYR A 171 -14.82 -9.31 6.59
CA TYR A 171 -15.15 -7.89 6.37
C TYR A 171 -14.64 -7.41 4.97
#